data_ef98f0c62c651610b1aa37427625cb16
#
_entry.id   ef98f0c62c651610b1aa37427625cb16
#
_cell.length_a   1.000
_cell.length_b   1.000
_cell.length_c   1.000
_cell.angle_alpha   90.00
_cell.angle_beta   90.00
_cell.angle_gamma   90.00
#
_symmetry.space_group_name_H-M   'P 1'
#
loop_
_entity.id
_entity.type
_entity.pdbx_description
1 polymer ?
#
loop_
_entity_poly.entity_id
_entity_poly.type
_entity_poly.pdbx_seq_one_letter_code
_entity_poly.pdbx_strand_id
1 'polypeptide(L)'
;MRYIIFTGEKKNRLFGQLMGDLEALDNVTLVPDIPQASTSLEWLWKLHHNRTVCEKIMPPFRGIWNGCMPYDEDGLSEEFCFVFNNVSVEYFEPGLLKKWKKKYGIKLVLYMLDVRDSYYSKGARIAMKYIPFDRIYTFYQSDAEKYGFQYFDCYYSKIKMPGIDAFRASECTSAHNDLSKELYFWGSDAGRRPAIEAAVKRVRELGYRTKIGICFTDEKDSPLDGIVYNQPKEYENVISDVMNADVLLDIVGEYSKGVSLRYYESFVYGKKLISNNPLVKLMRGYDPERVLYFTDPGEITTDFFENEIDMGYEGLFSPVNWIGEMTSFFEKNKI
;
A
#
# COMPACT_ATOMS: atom_id res chain seq x y z
N MET A 1 8.27 10.65 21.38
CA MET A 1 7.47 9.38 21.27
C MET A 1 8.27 8.35 20.49
N ARG A 2 8.23 7.09 20.89
CA ARG A 2 8.87 5.96 20.20
C ARG A 2 7.80 5.14 19.51
N TYR A 3 7.98 4.87 18.23
CA TYR A 3 7.01 4.16 17.41
C TYR A 3 7.45 2.72 17.16
N ILE A 4 6.61 1.76 17.52
CA ILE A 4 6.80 0.35 17.23
C ILE A 4 5.74 -0.04 16.19
N ILE A 5 6.18 -0.25 14.95
CA ILE A 5 5.27 -0.47 13.82
C ILE A 5 5.30 -1.94 13.42
N PHE A 6 4.18 -2.63 13.61
CA PHE A 6 4.01 -4.03 13.25
C PHE A 6 3.55 -4.12 11.80
N THR A 7 4.47 -4.45 10.91
CA THR A 7 4.17 -4.50 9.46
C THR A 7 3.40 -5.76 9.06
N GLY A 8 3.53 -6.84 9.85
CA GLY A 8 2.85 -8.12 9.60
C GLY A 8 3.41 -8.90 8.40
N GLU A 9 4.49 -8.41 7.81
CA GLU A 9 5.13 -9.01 6.65
C GLU A 9 6.65 -8.88 6.76
N LYS A 10 7.36 -9.86 6.20
CA LYS A 10 8.82 -9.77 6.07
C LYS A 10 9.21 -8.51 5.32
N LYS A 11 10.37 -7.94 5.69
CA LYS A 11 10.92 -6.69 5.16
C LYS A 11 10.91 -6.59 3.61
N ASN A 12 11.01 -7.72 2.91
CA ASN A 12 11.04 -7.81 1.44
C ASN A 12 9.67 -7.83 0.79
N ARG A 13 8.57 -7.76 1.54
CA ARG A 13 7.24 -7.71 0.98
C ARG A 13 6.72 -6.27 0.90
N LEU A 14 5.72 -6.06 0.06
CA LEU A 14 5.17 -4.77 -0.32
C LEU A 14 5.07 -3.77 0.86
N PHE A 15 4.37 -4.11 1.93
CA PHE A 15 4.15 -3.14 3.02
C PHE A 15 5.39 -2.81 3.83
N GLY A 16 6.33 -3.76 3.97
CA GLY A 16 7.63 -3.48 4.58
C GLY A 16 8.47 -2.52 3.74
N GLN A 17 8.44 -2.67 2.41
CA GLN A 17 9.15 -1.81 1.47
C GLN A 17 8.58 -0.40 1.42
N LEU A 18 7.24 -0.25 1.52
CA LEU A 18 6.58 1.06 1.53
C LEU A 18 6.97 1.91 2.74
N MET A 19 7.53 1.32 3.79
CA MET A 19 7.96 1.99 5.02
C MET A 19 9.48 2.21 5.09
N GLY A 20 10.23 1.98 4.02
CA GLY A 20 11.70 2.01 4.01
C GLY A 20 12.31 3.33 4.50
N ASP A 21 11.67 4.48 4.26
CA ASP A 21 12.17 5.78 4.73
C ASP A 21 12.20 5.88 6.27
N LEU A 22 11.37 5.08 6.96
CA LEU A 22 11.31 5.09 8.43
C LEU A 22 12.53 4.45 9.09
N GLU A 23 13.30 3.66 8.36
CA GLU A 23 14.53 3.03 8.89
C GLU A 23 15.61 4.07 9.27
N ALA A 24 15.51 5.27 8.72
CA ALA A 24 16.42 6.37 9.05
C ALA A 24 16.03 7.13 10.34
N LEU A 25 14.91 6.80 10.96
CA LEU A 25 14.41 7.48 12.16
C LEU A 25 14.80 6.69 13.42
N ASP A 26 15.59 7.29 14.32
CA ASP A 26 16.03 6.67 15.57
C ASP A 26 14.90 6.32 16.55
N ASN A 27 13.76 6.97 16.40
CA ASN A 27 12.59 6.77 17.26
C ASN A 27 11.53 5.83 16.65
N VAL A 28 11.84 5.14 15.53
CA VAL A 28 10.95 4.18 14.88
C VAL A 28 11.60 2.80 14.84
N THR A 29 10.84 1.79 15.21
CA THR A 29 11.23 0.37 15.07
C THR A 29 10.19 -0.35 14.22
N LEU A 30 10.62 -0.93 13.10
CA LEU A 30 9.77 -1.79 12.26
C LEU A 30 9.87 -3.23 12.75
N VAL A 31 8.72 -3.84 13.08
CA VAL A 31 8.62 -5.23 13.53
C VAL A 31 7.87 -6.03 12.45
N PRO A 32 8.58 -6.83 11.64
CA PRO A 32 7.96 -7.59 10.56
C PRO A 32 7.24 -8.85 11.06
N ASP A 33 7.60 -9.31 12.26
CA ASP A 33 7.08 -10.54 12.80
C ASP A 33 5.64 -10.38 13.29
N ILE A 34 4.85 -11.43 13.07
CA ILE A 34 3.54 -11.58 13.68
C ILE A 34 3.61 -12.67 14.75
N PRO A 35 2.79 -12.57 15.81
CA PRO A 35 2.70 -13.63 16.80
C PRO A 35 2.38 -14.98 16.16
N GLN A 36 3.11 -16.03 16.55
CA GLN A 36 2.88 -17.39 16.06
C GLN A 36 3.00 -18.40 17.20
N ALA A 37 2.12 -19.39 17.20
CA ALA A 37 2.23 -20.52 18.12
C ALA A 37 3.30 -21.51 17.65
N SER A 38 3.81 -22.30 18.61
CA SER A 38 4.60 -23.50 18.28
C SER A 38 3.78 -24.49 17.45
N THR A 39 4.46 -25.31 16.65
CA THR A 39 3.81 -26.31 15.77
C THR A 39 2.84 -27.24 16.51
N SER A 40 3.12 -27.58 17.75
CA SER A 40 2.26 -28.45 18.59
C SER A 40 0.92 -27.81 18.97
N LEU A 41 0.83 -26.48 18.99
CA LEU A 41 -0.36 -25.70 19.35
C LEU A 41 -0.99 -24.97 18.18
N GLU A 42 -0.51 -25.21 16.96
CA GLU A 42 -0.96 -24.51 15.74
C GLU A 42 -2.47 -24.64 15.51
N TRP A 43 -3.07 -25.80 15.77
CA TRP A 43 -4.51 -26.02 15.61
C TRP A 43 -5.34 -25.14 16.55
N LEU A 44 -4.89 -24.99 17.83
CA LEU A 44 -5.54 -24.13 18.81
C LEU A 44 -5.36 -22.65 18.46
N TRP A 45 -4.16 -22.28 17.98
CA TRP A 45 -3.91 -20.96 17.44
C TRP A 45 -4.87 -20.63 16.32
N LYS A 46 -5.00 -21.49 15.30
CA LYS A 46 -5.95 -21.32 14.18
C LYS A 46 -7.39 -21.18 14.65
N LEU A 47 -7.80 -21.94 15.67
CA LEU A 47 -9.14 -21.83 16.27
C LEU A 47 -9.35 -20.48 16.94
N HIS A 48 -8.40 -20.04 17.78
CA HIS A 48 -8.46 -18.78 18.51
C HIS A 48 -8.34 -17.53 17.58
N HIS A 49 -7.74 -17.65 16.40
CA HIS A 49 -7.62 -16.59 15.42
C HIS A 49 -8.55 -16.77 14.21
N ASN A 50 -9.51 -17.72 14.30
CA ASN A 50 -10.51 -17.90 13.26
C ASN A 50 -11.43 -16.68 13.18
N ARG A 51 -11.35 -15.95 12.06
CA ARG A 51 -12.10 -14.70 11.84
C ARG A 51 -13.61 -14.88 12.01
N THR A 52 -14.18 -16.03 11.61
CA THR A 52 -15.62 -16.30 11.72
C THR A 52 -16.05 -16.52 13.16
N VAL A 53 -15.23 -17.18 13.96
CA VAL A 53 -15.48 -17.37 15.39
C VAL A 53 -15.32 -16.04 16.12
N CYS A 54 -14.20 -15.35 15.94
CA CYS A 54 -13.88 -14.09 16.61
C CYS A 54 -14.85 -12.94 16.28
N GLU A 55 -15.50 -12.98 15.13
CA GLU A 55 -16.54 -11.99 14.78
C GLU A 55 -17.77 -12.09 15.65
N LYS A 56 -18.13 -13.32 16.07
CA LYS A 56 -19.30 -13.59 16.92
C LYS A 56 -18.94 -13.49 18.40
N ILE A 57 -17.88 -14.14 18.80
CA ILE A 57 -17.41 -14.19 20.18
C ILE A 57 -15.89 -14.31 20.23
N MET A 58 -15.25 -13.54 21.11
CA MET A 58 -13.82 -13.71 21.36
C MET A 58 -13.59 -15.02 22.12
N PRO A 59 -12.81 -15.95 21.57
CA PRO A 59 -12.51 -17.20 22.26
C PRO A 59 -11.89 -16.94 23.65
N PRO A 60 -12.27 -17.72 24.67
CA PRO A 60 -11.68 -17.60 26.02
C PRO A 60 -10.22 -18.05 26.03
N PHE A 61 -9.51 -17.73 27.11
CA PHE A 61 -8.13 -18.17 27.36
C PHE A 61 -7.06 -17.75 26.35
N ARG A 62 -7.35 -16.75 25.52
CA ARG A 62 -6.35 -16.23 24.54
C ARG A 62 -5.07 -15.71 25.18
N GLY A 63 -5.09 -15.37 26.47
CA GLY A 63 -3.89 -14.96 27.22
C GLY A 63 -2.73 -15.95 27.20
N ILE A 64 -2.96 -17.23 26.83
CA ILE A 64 -1.89 -18.22 26.62
C ILE A 64 -0.93 -17.79 25.50
N TRP A 65 -1.39 -16.91 24.59
CA TRP A 65 -0.61 -16.41 23.47
C TRP A 65 0.23 -15.15 23.80
N ASN A 66 0.13 -14.63 25.03
CA ASN A 66 0.90 -13.44 25.42
C ASN A 66 2.41 -13.63 25.23
N GLY A 67 2.92 -14.84 25.49
CA GLY A 67 4.32 -15.19 25.28
C GLY A 67 4.75 -15.33 23.80
N CYS A 68 3.79 -15.30 22.86
CA CYS A 68 4.07 -15.36 21.43
C CYS A 68 4.22 -13.94 20.80
N MET A 69 4.01 -12.88 21.59
CA MET A 69 4.11 -11.52 21.09
C MET A 69 5.55 -11.18 20.68
N PRO A 70 5.76 -10.50 19.55
CA PRO A 70 7.10 -10.13 19.07
C PRO A 70 7.67 -8.92 19.82
N TYR A 71 7.08 -8.56 20.95
CA TYR A 71 7.48 -7.46 21.81
C TYR A 71 7.13 -7.81 23.27
N ASP A 72 7.97 -7.44 24.20
CA ASP A 72 7.76 -7.65 25.63
C ASP A 72 7.34 -6.36 26.36
N GLU A 73 7.07 -6.48 27.68
CA GLU A 73 6.66 -5.32 28.46
C GLU A 73 7.83 -4.54 29.10
N ASP A 74 9.08 -4.99 28.89
CA ASP A 74 10.23 -4.37 29.50
C ASP A 74 10.51 -2.96 28.89
N GLY A 75 10.57 -1.97 29.77
CA GLY A 75 10.82 -0.59 29.39
C GLY A 75 9.63 0.15 28.77
N LEU A 76 8.43 -0.43 28.71
CA LEU A 76 7.24 0.28 28.24
C LEU A 76 6.89 1.47 29.11
N SER A 77 6.52 2.57 28.46
CA SER A 77 6.08 3.83 29.08
C SER A 77 5.06 4.55 28.19
N GLU A 78 4.53 5.67 28.66
CA GLU A 78 3.65 6.54 27.88
C GLU A 78 4.28 7.15 26.60
N GLU A 79 5.61 7.05 26.49
CA GLU A 79 6.34 7.47 25.29
C GLU A 79 6.24 6.49 24.13
N PHE A 80 5.68 5.29 24.32
CA PHE A 80 5.54 4.28 23.28
C PHE A 80 4.21 4.41 22.55
N CYS A 81 4.28 4.32 21.22
CA CYS A 81 3.13 4.20 20.33
C CYS A 81 3.23 2.92 19.50
N PHE A 82 2.30 2.01 19.72
CA PHE A 82 2.19 0.77 18.95
C PHE A 82 1.27 0.99 17.76
N VAL A 83 1.80 0.75 16.57
CA VAL A 83 1.13 0.99 15.31
C VAL A 83 0.91 -0.34 14.59
N PHE A 84 -0.33 -0.60 14.24
CA PHE A 84 -0.76 -1.81 13.54
C PHE A 84 -1.34 -1.44 12.17
N ASN A 85 -1.29 -2.37 11.24
CA ASN A 85 -2.11 -2.34 10.04
C ASN A 85 -3.22 -3.41 10.10
N ASN A 86 -4.12 -3.43 9.12
CA ASN A 86 -5.23 -4.37 9.08
C ASN A 86 -4.81 -5.84 8.90
N VAL A 87 -3.57 -6.11 8.49
CA VAL A 87 -3.01 -7.45 8.36
C VAL A 87 -2.42 -7.92 9.68
N SER A 88 -1.62 -7.07 10.33
CA SER A 88 -0.90 -7.44 11.56
C SER A 88 -1.79 -7.52 12.79
N VAL A 89 -2.78 -6.63 12.92
CA VAL A 89 -3.54 -6.42 14.17
C VAL A 89 -4.34 -7.64 14.65
N GLU A 90 -4.78 -8.48 13.74
CA GLU A 90 -5.62 -9.64 14.10
C GLU A 90 -4.90 -10.73 14.91
N TYR A 91 -3.57 -10.73 14.87
CA TYR A 91 -2.74 -11.70 15.59
C TYR A 91 -2.41 -11.27 17.01
N PHE A 92 -2.68 -10.02 17.36
CA PHE A 92 -2.38 -9.50 18.68
C PHE A 92 -3.49 -9.78 19.69
N GLU A 93 -3.09 -10.01 20.95
CA GLU A 93 -4.01 -10.31 22.02
C GLU A 93 -4.62 -9.02 22.60
N PRO A 94 -5.93 -8.79 22.42
CA PRO A 94 -6.57 -7.54 22.86
C PRO A 94 -6.47 -7.31 24.38
N GLY A 95 -6.51 -8.39 25.17
CA GLY A 95 -6.41 -8.31 26.63
C GLY A 95 -5.04 -7.80 27.09
N LEU A 96 -3.98 -8.25 26.42
CA LEU A 96 -2.61 -7.80 26.69
C LEU A 96 -2.43 -6.32 26.32
N LEU A 97 -2.88 -5.91 25.15
CA LEU A 97 -2.79 -4.52 24.71
C LEU A 97 -3.56 -3.57 25.64
N LYS A 98 -4.76 -3.99 26.09
CA LYS A 98 -5.52 -3.25 27.12
C LYS A 98 -4.75 -3.14 28.45
N LYS A 99 -4.15 -4.25 28.91
CA LYS A 99 -3.32 -4.27 30.13
C LYS A 99 -2.16 -3.28 29.99
N TRP A 100 -1.42 -3.34 28.90
CA TRP A 100 -0.26 -2.47 28.66
C TRP A 100 -0.66 -0.99 28.55
N LYS A 101 -1.73 -0.69 27.81
CA LYS A 101 -2.27 0.66 27.73
C LYS A 101 -2.66 1.22 29.10
N LYS A 102 -3.35 0.42 29.92
CA LYS A 102 -3.77 0.81 31.28
C LYS A 102 -2.58 0.98 32.23
N LYS A 103 -1.59 0.07 32.16
CA LYS A 103 -0.45 0.03 33.10
C LYS A 103 0.63 1.03 32.73
N TYR A 104 0.93 1.18 31.46
CA TYR A 104 2.10 1.94 30.98
C TYR A 104 1.73 3.21 30.21
N GLY A 105 0.46 3.43 29.91
CA GLY A 105 0.01 4.61 29.14
C GLY A 105 0.38 4.61 27.65
N ILE A 106 0.77 3.44 27.11
CA ILE A 106 1.14 3.33 25.67
C ILE A 106 -0.01 3.78 24.77
N LYS A 107 0.33 4.31 23.61
CA LYS A 107 -0.63 4.68 22.57
C LYS A 107 -0.82 3.52 21.59
N LEU A 108 -2.05 3.36 21.09
CA LEU A 108 -2.41 2.30 20.14
C LEU A 108 -3.00 2.95 18.89
N VAL A 109 -2.39 2.70 17.73
CA VAL A 109 -2.80 3.24 16.45
C VAL A 109 -3.05 2.11 15.47
N LEU A 110 -4.10 2.26 14.65
CA LEU A 110 -4.41 1.35 13.54
C LEU A 110 -4.39 2.13 12.23
N TYR A 111 -3.70 1.62 11.22
CA TYR A 111 -3.76 2.13 9.85
C TYR A 111 -4.44 1.10 8.93
N MET A 112 -5.56 1.50 8.35
CA MET A 112 -6.33 0.67 7.44
C MET A 112 -5.78 0.76 6.03
N LEU A 113 -5.19 -0.34 5.55
CA LEU A 113 -4.63 -0.48 4.19
C LEU A 113 -5.66 -0.98 3.17
N ASP A 114 -6.87 -1.34 3.62
CA ASP A 114 -8.00 -1.75 2.81
C ASP A 114 -9.27 -1.09 3.32
N VAL A 115 -10.27 -0.97 2.44
CA VAL A 115 -11.62 -0.51 2.82
C VAL A 115 -12.10 -1.31 4.02
N ARG A 116 -12.63 -0.61 5.03
CA ARG A 116 -13.05 -1.23 6.30
C ARG A 116 -14.01 -2.40 6.10
N ASP A 117 -14.97 -2.28 5.20
CA ASP A 117 -15.99 -3.30 4.96
C ASP A 117 -15.55 -4.41 4.00
N SER A 118 -14.30 -4.37 3.49
CA SER A 118 -13.74 -5.43 2.66
C SER A 118 -13.56 -6.75 3.44
N TYR A 119 -13.46 -7.84 2.70
CA TYR A 119 -13.10 -9.15 3.26
C TYR A 119 -11.74 -9.12 3.97
N TYR A 120 -10.77 -8.42 3.38
CA TYR A 120 -9.39 -8.32 3.89
C TYR A 120 -9.30 -7.56 5.22
N SER A 121 -10.25 -6.68 5.50
CA SER A 121 -10.31 -5.92 6.76
C SER A 121 -11.11 -6.59 7.87
N LYS A 122 -11.54 -7.84 7.70
CA LYS A 122 -12.35 -8.55 8.71
C LYS A 122 -11.63 -8.67 10.06
N GLY A 123 -10.34 -9.01 10.05
CA GLY A 123 -9.51 -9.09 11.27
C GLY A 123 -9.42 -7.74 12.00
N ALA A 124 -9.19 -6.66 11.26
CA ALA A 124 -9.15 -5.30 11.82
C ALA A 124 -10.50 -4.88 12.42
N ARG A 125 -11.62 -5.19 11.77
CA ARG A 125 -12.97 -4.92 12.33
C ARG A 125 -13.20 -5.65 13.67
N ILE A 126 -12.71 -6.89 13.78
CA ILE A 126 -12.76 -7.65 15.03
C ILE A 126 -11.88 -6.95 16.08
N ALA A 127 -10.65 -6.58 15.72
CA ALA A 127 -9.74 -5.90 16.63
C ALA A 127 -10.32 -4.59 17.17
N MET A 128 -10.95 -3.77 16.31
CA MET A 128 -11.61 -2.52 16.72
C MET A 128 -12.71 -2.69 17.78
N LYS A 129 -13.34 -3.87 17.88
CA LYS A 129 -14.33 -4.14 18.96
C LYS A 129 -13.68 -4.32 20.32
N TYR A 130 -12.41 -4.76 20.34
CA TYR A 130 -11.77 -5.24 21.58
C TYR A 130 -10.52 -4.44 21.95
N ILE A 131 -9.89 -3.72 21.02
CA ILE A 131 -8.69 -2.91 21.27
C ILE A 131 -9.09 -1.42 21.28
N PRO A 132 -8.80 -0.68 22.36
CA PRO A 132 -9.13 0.74 22.47
C PRO A 132 -8.07 1.59 21.79
N PHE A 133 -8.11 1.68 20.46
CA PHE A 133 -7.21 2.52 19.68
C PHE A 133 -7.39 4.00 20.04
N ASP A 134 -6.28 4.73 20.13
CA ASP A 134 -6.27 6.19 20.30
C ASP A 134 -6.55 6.91 18.99
N ARG A 135 -6.12 6.28 17.87
CA ARG A 135 -6.32 6.81 16.53
C ARG A 135 -6.45 5.66 15.53
N ILE A 136 -7.36 5.85 14.56
CA ILE A 136 -7.49 4.95 13.40
C ILE A 136 -7.32 5.80 12.14
N TYR A 137 -6.36 5.43 11.30
CA TYR A 137 -6.09 6.06 10.01
C TYR A 137 -6.63 5.22 8.86
N THR A 138 -6.95 5.88 7.77
CA THR A 138 -7.32 5.26 6.49
C THR A 138 -6.92 6.18 5.35
N PHE A 139 -6.58 5.60 4.19
CA PHE A 139 -6.41 6.39 2.96
C PHE A 139 -7.65 6.35 2.05
N TYR A 140 -8.75 5.80 2.55
CA TYR A 140 -10.04 5.85 1.86
C TYR A 140 -10.90 6.97 2.43
N GLN A 141 -11.17 8.00 1.60
CA GLN A 141 -12.01 9.14 1.99
C GLN A 141 -13.39 8.68 2.48
N SER A 142 -13.98 7.69 1.80
CA SER A 142 -15.28 7.13 2.17
C SER A 142 -15.32 6.50 3.57
N ASP A 143 -14.22 5.88 4.00
CA ASP A 143 -14.14 5.29 5.34
C ASP A 143 -13.89 6.37 6.40
N ALA A 144 -13.11 7.39 6.07
CA ALA A 144 -12.91 8.54 6.96
C ALA A 144 -14.24 9.23 7.26
N GLU A 145 -15.03 9.54 6.23
CA GLU A 145 -16.34 10.18 6.36
C GLU A 145 -17.38 9.30 7.09
N LYS A 146 -17.44 8.02 6.73
CA LYS A 146 -18.46 7.10 7.26
C LYS A 146 -18.21 6.66 8.69
N TYR A 147 -16.95 6.47 9.09
CA TYR A 147 -16.59 5.88 10.38
C TYR A 147 -15.85 6.85 11.32
N GLY A 148 -15.58 8.07 10.89
CA GLY A 148 -14.85 9.06 11.66
C GLY A 148 -13.34 8.71 11.81
N PHE A 149 -12.79 7.94 10.87
CA PHE A 149 -11.35 7.66 10.84
C PHE A 149 -10.59 8.89 10.36
N GLN A 150 -9.34 8.99 10.76
CA GLN A 150 -8.48 10.04 10.24
C GLN A 150 -8.03 9.69 8.82
N TYR A 151 -8.35 10.54 7.86
CA TYR A 151 -7.79 10.42 6.52
C TYR A 151 -6.30 10.77 6.55
N PHE A 152 -5.50 9.92 5.93
CA PHE A 152 -4.11 10.18 5.59
C PHE A 152 -3.79 9.43 4.29
N ASP A 153 -3.11 10.08 3.34
CA ASP A 153 -2.73 9.45 2.07
C ASP A 153 -1.95 8.16 2.31
N CYS A 154 -2.02 7.23 1.38
CA CYS A 154 -1.16 6.07 1.45
C CYS A 154 0.30 6.52 1.45
N TYR A 155 1.07 6.01 2.39
CA TYR A 155 2.49 6.27 2.44
C TYR A 155 3.23 5.40 1.41
N TYR A 156 4.30 5.96 0.85
CA TYR A 156 5.11 5.26 -0.12
C TYR A 156 6.57 5.72 -0.05
N SER A 157 7.46 4.82 0.34
CA SER A 157 8.91 5.05 0.30
C SER A 157 9.48 4.71 -1.07
N LYS A 158 10.50 5.45 -1.49
CA LYS A 158 11.26 5.07 -2.67
C LYS A 158 12.06 3.80 -2.37
N ILE A 159 11.70 2.71 -3.03
CA ILE A 159 12.37 1.42 -2.83
C ILE A 159 13.79 1.50 -3.36
N LYS A 160 14.75 1.24 -2.49
CA LYS A 160 16.18 1.15 -2.84
C LYS A 160 16.44 -0.25 -3.40
N MET A 161 16.74 -0.34 -4.69
CA MET A 161 17.11 -1.61 -5.32
C MET A 161 18.62 -1.64 -5.54
N PRO A 162 19.35 -2.58 -4.90
CA PRO A 162 20.79 -2.72 -5.13
C PRO A 162 21.07 -2.96 -6.62
N GLY A 163 21.88 -2.10 -7.24
CA GLY A 163 22.31 -2.26 -8.64
C GLY A 163 21.53 -1.46 -9.69
N ILE A 164 20.36 -0.89 -9.40
CA ILE A 164 19.59 -0.12 -10.40
C ILE A 164 20.21 1.25 -10.67
N ASP A 165 20.79 1.90 -9.66
CA ASP A 165 21.49 3.18 -9.88
C ASP A 165 22.73 2.96 -10.77
N ALA A 166 23.39 1.81 -10.71
CA ALA A 166 24.47 1.43 -11.58
C ALA A 166 23.99 1.06 -13.00
N PHE A 167 22.80 0.47 -13.13
CA PHE A 167 22.20 0.12 -14.42
C PHE A 167 21.78 1.35 -15.21
N ARG A 168 21.16 2.35 -14.57
CA ARG A 168 20.85 3.64 -15.21
C ARG A 168 22.08 4.38 -15.73
N ALA A 169 23.20 4.31 -15.00
CA ALA A 169 24.45 4.90 -15.45
C ALA A 169 25.01 4.19 -16.70
N SER A 170 24.75 2.89 -16.88
CA SER A 170 25.18 2.10 -18.02
C SER A 170 24.26 2.17 -19.23
N GLU A 171 22.93 2.33 -19.03
CA GLU A 171 21.96 2.46 -20.13
C GLU A 171 21.91 3.87 -20.74
N CYS A 172 22.27 4.90 -19.98
CA CYS A 172 22.45 6.24 -20.54
C CYS A 172 23.55 6.32 -21.62
N THR A 173 24.37 5.27 -21.74
CA THR A 173 25.44 5.15 -22.75
C THR A 173 25.12 4.19 -23.90
N SER A 174 24.08 3.35 -23.76
CA SER A 174 23.62 2.52 -24.88
C SER A 174 22.50 3.24 -25.61
N ALA A 175 22.85 3.81 -26.76
CA ALA A 175 21.94 4.45 -27.68
C ALA A 175 20.79 3.49 -28.07
N HIS A 176 19.66 3.56 -27.37
CA HIS A 176 18.41 3.12 -27.93
C HIS A 176 18.02 4.15 -28.98
N ASN A 177 18.27 3.82 -30.25
CA ASN A 177 17.80 4.57 -31.40
C ASN A 177 16.27 4.55 -31.56
N ASP A 178 15.55 4.03 -30.60
CA ASP A 178 14.08 4.01 -30.59
C ASP A 178 13.59 4.99 -29.53
N LEU A 179 13.32 6.24 -29.99
CA LEU A 179 12.84 7.36 -29.16
C LEU A 179 11.38 7.20 -28.71
N SER A 180 10.73 6.06 -28.97
CA SER A 180 9.34 5.83 -28.64
C SER A 180 9.16 5.59 -27.15
N LYS A 181 8.39 6.44 -26.47
CA LYS A 181 8.01 6.28 -25.04
C LYS A 181 7.21 5.02 -24.80
N GLU A 182 7.29 4.47 -23.58
CA GLU A 182 6.65 3.22 -23.19
C GLU A 182 5.57 3.40 -22.11
N LEU A 183 4.37 2.87 -22.39
CA LEU A 183 3.32 2.71 -21.41
C LEU A 183 3.47 1.37 -20.67
N TYR A 184 3.40 1.40 -19.35
CA TYR A 184 3.50 0.21 -18.48
C TYR A 184 2.24 -0.07 -17.68
N PHE A 185 1.82 -1.34 -17.67
CA PHE A 185 0.84 -1.87 -16.73
C PHE A 185 1.16 -3.33 -16.40
N TRP A 186 1.13 -3.67 -15.11
CA TRP A 186 1.17 -5.06 -14.67
C TRP A 186 0.30 -5.22 -13.43
N GLY A 187 -0.77 -6.02 -13.52
CA GLY A 187 -1.70 -6.15 -12.41
C GLY A 187 -2.80 -7.18 -12.65
N SER A 188 -3.66 -7.35 -11.64
CA SER A 188 -4.82 -8.23 -11.72
C SER A 188 -5.86 -7.72 -12.71
N ASP A 189 -6.56 -8.61 -13.39
CA ASP A 189 -7.73 -8.29 -14.21
C ASP A 189 -8.83 -7.62 -13.38
N ALA A 190 -9.32 -8.29 -12.36
CA ALA A 190 -10.39 -7.77 -11.49
C ALA A 190 -11.58 -7.15 -12.27
N GLY A 191 -11.91 -7.71 -13.45
CA GLY A 191 -12.99 -7.25 -14.32
C GLY A 191 -12.67 -6.00 -15.16
N ARG A 192 -11.42 -5.52 -15.19
CA ARG A 192 -10.98 -4.30 -15.91
C ARG A 192 -10.30 -4.58 -17.24
N ARG A 193 -10.12 -5.84 -17.62
CA ARG A 193 -9.44 -6.22 -18.86
C ARG A 193 -9.93 -5.46 -20.09
N PRO A 194 -11.24 -5.30 -20.35
CA PRO A 194 -11.72 -4.58 -21.53
C PRO A 194 -11.24 -3.12 -21.57
N ALA A 195 -11.24 -2.45 -20.42
CA ALA A 195 -10.78 -1.06 -20.31
C ALA A 195 -9.26 -0.93 -20.46
N ILE A 196 -8.49 -1.90 -19.90
CA ILE A 196 -7.03 -1.96 -20.09
C ILE A 196 -6.70 -2.15 -21.57
N GLU A 197 -7.33 -3.12 -22.23
CA GLU A 197 -7.08 -3.42 -23.64
C GLU A 197 -7.46 -2.23 -24.57
N ALA A 198 -8.57 -1.54 -24.25
CA ALA A 198 -8.97 -0.35 -25.01
C ALA A 198 -7.96 0.79 -24.89
N ALA A 199 -7.46 1.08 -23.70
CA ALA A 199 -6.41 2.09 -23.48
C ALA A 199 -5.11 1.68 -24.20
N VAL A 200 -4.71 0.41 -24.12
CA VAL A 200 -3.51 -0.12 -24.80
C VAL A 200 -3.62 0.00 -26.32
N LYS A 201 -4.78 -0.36 -26.91
CA LYS A 201 -5.01 -0.19 -28.36
C LYS A 201 -4.82 1.27 -28.76
N ARG A 202 -5.43 2.19 -28.01
CA ARG A 202 -5.31 3.62 -28.29
C ARG A 202 -3.86 4.10 -28.25
N VAL A 203 -3.09 3.70 -27.23
CA VAL A 203 -1.68 4.09 -27.10
C VAL A 203 -0.83 3.54 -28.25
N ARG A 204 -1.10 2.32 -28.71
CA ARG A 204 -0.44 1.72 -29.89
C ARG A 204 -0.80 2.42 -31.20
N GLU A 205 -2.05 2.87 -31.35
CA GLU A 205 -2.49 3.68 -32.50
C GLU A 205 -1.75 5.00 -32.57
N LEU A 206 -1.34 5.56 -31.42
CA LEU A 206 -0.51 6.77 -31.34
C LEU A 206 0.99 6.49 -31.62
N GLY A 207 1.38 5.24 -31.83
CA GLY A 207 2.75 4.85 -32.16
C GLY A 207 3.67 4.59 -30.95
N TYR A 208 3.14 4.54 -29.72
CA TYR A 208 3.93 4.29 -28.52
C TYR A 208 4.07 2.81 -28.20
N ARG A 209 5.16 2.45 -27.54
CA ARG A 209 5.41 1.09 -27.04
C ARG A 209 4.55 0.81 -25.80
N THR A 210 4.26 -0.46 -25.60
CA THR A 210 3.47 -0.90 -24.45
C THR A 210 4.06 -2.17 -23.82
N LYS A 211 4.22 -2.18 -22.50
CA LYS A 211 4.63 -3.35 -21.73
C LYS A 211 3.54 -3.68 -20.72
N ILE A 212 2.69 -4.64 -21.08
CA ILE A 212 1.42 -4.91 -20.40
C ILE A 212 1.36 -6.34 -19.91
N GLY A 213 0.99 -6.52 -18.63
CA GLY A 213 0.67 -7.83 -18.05
C GLY A 213 -0.67 -7.78 -17.31
N ILE A 214 -1.57 -8.73 -17.64
CA ILE A 214 -2.88 -8.88 -17.00
C ILE A 214 -2.95 -10.25 -16.34
N CYS A 215 -3.06 -10.30 -15.02
CA CYS A 215 -3.06 -11.53 -14.24
C CYS A 215 -4.47 -11.92 -13.77
N PHE A 216 -4.67 -13.20 -13.54
CA PHE A 216 -5.93 -13.76 -13.05
C PHE A 216 -7.12 -13.50 -13.98
N THR A 217 -6.89 -13.64 -15.30
CA THR A 217 -7.92 -13.56 -16.33
C THR A 217 -8.54 -14.92 -16.58
N ASP A 218 -9.80 -14.94 -17.02
CA ASP A 218 -10.42 -16.15 -17.54
C ASP A 218 -9.84 -16.53 -18.91
N GLU A 219 -9.55 -17.82 -19.13
CA GLU A 219 -8.96 -18.32 -20.39
C GLU A 219 -9.89 -18.24 -21.61
N LYS A 220 -11.18 -17.93 -21.37
CA LYS A 220 -12.23 -17.94 -22.42
C LYS A 220 -12.16 -16.79 -23.40
N ASP A 221 -11.46 -15.72 -23.06
CA ASP A 221 -11.39 -14.53 -23.87
C ASP A 221 -10.18 -14.57 -24.82
N SER A 222 -10.39 -14.16 -26.08
CA SER A 222 -9.29 -14.06 -27.05
C SER A 222 -8.24 -13.04 -26.58
N PRO A 223 -6.97 -13.42 -26.50
CA PRO A 223 -5.92 -12.51 -26.04
C PRO A 223 -5.66 -11.40 -27.07
N LEU A 224 -5.39 -10.18 -26.58
CA LEU A 224 -4.85 -9.13 -27.43
C LEU A 224 -3.35 -9.36 -27.62
N ASP A 225 -2.90 -9.33 -28.85
CA ASP A 225 -1.49 -9.55 -29.19
C ASP A 225 -0.57 -8.57 -28.42
N GLY A 226 0.60 -9.07 -28.01
CA GLY A 226 1.60 -8.29 -27.27
C GLY A 226 1.21 -7.94 -25.83
N ILE A 227 0.20 -8.58 -25.25
CA ILE A 227 -0.11 -8.56 -23.81
C ILE A 227 0.27 -9.90 -23.20
N VAL A 228 0.91 -9.87 -22.05
CA VAL A 228 1.23 -11.06 -21.25
C VAL A 228 0.09 -11.35 -20.29
N TYR A 229 -0.49 -12.55 -20.40
CA TYR A 229 -1.61 -12.96 -19.54
C TYR A 229 -1.18 -13.99 -18.50
N ASN A 230 -1.79 -13.92 -17.32
CA ASN A 230 -1.67 -14.91 -16.24
C ASN A 230 -0.23 -15.22 -15.78
N GLN A 231 0.67 -14.25 -15.89
CA GLN A 231 2.05 -14.34 -15.37
C GLN A 231 2.26 -13.32 -14.25
N PRO A 232 1.99 -13.69 -12.99
CA PRO A 232 2.23 -12.79 -11.85
C PRO A 232 3.73 -12.50 -11.72
N LYS A 233 4.04 -11.27 -11.28
CA LYS A 233 5.40 -10.83 -10.98
C LYS A 233 5.56 -10.52 -9.50
N GLU A 234 6.73 -10.80 -8.97
CA GLU A 234 7.14 -10.26 -7.67
C GLU A 234 7.18 -8.72 -7.74
N TYR A 235 6.83 -8.06 -6.63
CA TYR A 235 6.68 -6.62 -6.61
C TYR A 235 7.97 -5.87 -6.96
N GLU A 236 9.12 -6.40 -6.59
CA GLU A 236 10.44 -5.85 -6.95
C GLU A 236 10.63 -5.76 -8.47
N ASN A 237 10.22 -6.82 -9.19
CA ASN A 237 10.28 -6.82 -10.65
C ASN A 237 9.29 -5.82 -11.27
N VAL A 238 8.12 -5.64 -10.63
CA VAL A 238 7.16 -4.61 -11.04
C VAL A 238 7.78 -3.22 -10.89
N ILE A 239 8.45 -2.93 -9.78
CA ILE A 239 9.11 -1.65 -9.54
C ILE A 239 10.27 -1.42 -10.51
N SER A 240 11.04 -2.45 -10.82
CA SER A 240 12.07 -2.36 -11.88
C SER A 240 11.48 -1.92 -13.22
N ASP A 241 10.36 -2.53 -13.61
CA ASP A 241 9.65 -2.14 -14.84
C ASP A 241 9.09 -0.70 -14.76
N VAL A 242 8.51 -0.31 -13.62
CA VAL A 242 8.03 1.06 -13.36
C VAL A 242 9.15 2.08 -13.55
N MET A 243 10.34 1.78 -13.03
CA MET A 243 11.49 2.68 -13.15
C MET A 243 11.95 2.87 -14.60
N ASN A 244 11.78 1.87 -15.45
CA ASN A 244 12.16 1.88 -16.86
C ASN A 244 11.08 2.43 -17.79
N ALA A 245 9.82 2.44 -17.37
CA ALA A 245 8.71 3.00 -18.16
C ALA A 245 8.73 4.54 -18.16
N ASP A 246 8.04 5.15 -19.12
CA ASP A 246 7.82 6.59 -19.20
C ASP A 246 6.46 6.98 -18.62
N VAL A 247 5.44 6.18 -18.89
CA VAL A 247 4.06 6.43 -18.50
C VAL A 247 3.48 5.17 -17.84
N LEU A 248 2.81 5.34 -16.72
CA LEU A 248 2.10 4.26 -16.02
C LEU A 248 0.61 4.28 -16.39
N LEU A 249 0.00 3.12 -16.49
CA LEU A 249 -1.45 2.98 -16.67
C LEU A 249 -2.09 2.54 -15.36
N ASP A 250 -3.10 3.26 -14.91
CA ASP A 250 -3.97 2.92 -13.79
C ASP A 250 -5.41 2.81 -14.27
N ILE A 251 -5.91 1.59 -14.34
CA ILE A 251 -7.32 1.34 -14.65
C ILE A 251 -7.98 0.80 -13.39
N VAL A 252 -9.06 1.44 -12.97
CA VAL A 252 -9.85 0.98 -11.83
C VAL A 252 -11.09 0.24 -12.31
N GLY A 253 -11.46 -0.79 -11.55
CA GLY A 253 -12.73 -1.48 -11.76
C GLY A 253 -13.88 -0.71 -11.12
N GLU A 254 -15.10 -1.11 -11.47
CA GLU A 254 -16.35 -0.50 -11.02
C GLU A 254 -16.48 -0.37 -9.48
N TYR A 255 -15.82 -1.26 -8.73
CA TYR A 255 -15.88 -1.31 -7.27
C TYR A 255 -14.70 -0.64 -6.55
N SER A 256 -13.81 0.01 -7.29
CA SER A 256 -12.66 0.69 -6.66
C SER A 256 -13.11 1.91 -5.86
N LYS A 257 -12.66 2.01 -4.60
CA LYS A 257 -13.05 3.08 -3.67
C LYS A 257 -11.90 4.04 -3.34
N GLY A 258 -10.77 3.90 -4.00
CA GLY A 258 -9.59 4.73 -3.76
C GLY A 258 -8.68 4.75 -4.98
N VAL A 259 -7.55 5.43 -4.87
CA VAL A 259 -6.51 5.38 -5.88
C VAL A 259 -5.59 4.18 -5.65
N SER A 260 -5.04 3.65 -6.72
CA SER A 260 -4.11 2.53 -6.66
C SER A 260 -2.69 2.97 -6.27
N LEU A 261 -1.82 2.01 -5.95
CA LEU A 261 -0.40 2.29 -5.69
C LEU A 261 0.30 2.94 -6.91
N ARG A 262 -0.23 2.76 -8.12
CA ARG A 262 0.30 3.39 -9.35
C ARG A 262 0.34 4.90 -9.26
N TYR A 263 -0.63 5.52 -8.58
CA TYR A 263 -0.61 6.96 -8.33
C TYR A 263 0.66 7.36 -7.57
N TYR A 264 0.92 6.70 -6.44
CA TYR A 264 2.09 6.99 -5.60
C TYR A 264 3.41 6.63 -6.29
N GLU A 265 3.45 5.50 -6.99
CA GLU A 265 4.59 5.08 -7.81
C GLU A 265 4.93 6.11 -8.88
N SER A 266 3.94 6.69 -9.55
CA SER A 266 4.17 7.72 -10.56
C SER A 266 4.90 8.93 -9.99
N PHE A 267 4.55 9.35 -8.78
CA PHE A 267 5.23 10.45 -8.10
C PHE A 267 6.63 10.08 -7.63
N VAL A 268 6.75 8.97 -6.93
CA VAL A 268 8.02 8.56 -6.30
C VAL A 268 9.09 8.25 -7.33
N TYR A 269 8.70 7.69 -8.49
CA TYR A 269 9.64 7.32 -9.56
C TYR A 269 9.68 8.32 -10.72
N GLY A 270 9.01 9.47 -10.60
CA GLY A 270 9.04 10.51 -11.63
C GLY A 270 8.44 10.04 -12.95
N LYS A 271 7.22 9.48 -12.93
CA LYS A 271 6.52 8.98 -14.11
C LYS A 271 5.22 9.73 -14.33
N LYS A 272 4.80 9.82 -15.59
CA LYS A 272 3.43 10.23 -15.91
C LYS A 272 2.45 9.11 -15.61
N LEU A 273 1.19 9.46 -15.37
CA LEU A 273 0.12 8.52 -15.09
C LEU A 273 -1.07 8.77 -16.01
N ILE A 274 -1.59 7.72 -16.62
CA ILE A 274 -2.88 7.73 -17.33
C ILE A 274 -3.85 6.91 -16.50
N SER A 275 -4.98 7.51 -16.08
CA SER A 275 -5.95 6.84 -15.22
C SER A 275 -7.39 7.13 -15.62
N ASN A 276 -8.26 6.10 -15.51
CA ASN A 276 -9.71 6.27 -15.62
C ASN A 276 -10.37 6.50 -14.26
N ASN A 277 -9.60 6.66 -13.18
CA ASN A 277 -10.10 6.85 -11.83
C ASN A 277 -10.36 8.35 -11.55
N PRO A 278 -11.61 8.81 -11.39
CA PRO A 278 -11.89 10.22 -11.14
C PRO A 278 -11.29 10.72 -9.81
N LEU A 279 -11.02 9.82 -8.85
CA LEU A 279 -10.47 10.18 -7.55
C LEU A 279 -9.04 10.72 -7.65
N VAL A 280 -8.30 10.44 -8.74
CA VAL A 280 -6.95 11.01 -8.90
C VAL A 280 -6.95 12.54 -8.87
N LYS A 281 -8.05 13.18 -9.31
CA LYS A 281 -8.20 14.64 -9.31
C LYS A 281 -8.31 15.25 -7.91
N LEU A 282 -8.67 14.43 -6.91
CA LEU A 282 -8.83 14.84 -5.51
C LEU A 282 -7.57 14.59 -4.69
N MET A 283 -6.59 13.90 -5.29
CA MET A 283 -5.38 13.51 -4.58
C MET A 283 -4.41 14.67 -4.44
N ARG A 284 -3.70 14.67 -3.32
CA ARG A 284 -2.61 15.61 -3.08
C ARG A 284 -1.53 15.47 -4.18
N GLY A 285 -1.09 16.57 -4.71
CA GLY A 285 -0.10 16.62 -5.79
C GLY A 285 -0.69 16.41 -7.20
N TYR A 286 -2.02 16.27 -7.35
CA TYR A 286 -2.61 16.17 -8.68
C TYR A 286 -2.23 17.36 -9.55
N ASP A 287 -1.72 17.05 -10.74
CA ASP A 287 -1.39 17.97 -11.80
C ASP A 287 -1.84 17.33 -13.14
N PRO A 288 -2.69 17.99 -13.95
CA PRO A 288 -3.19 17.42 -15.21
C PRO A 288 -2.07 17.22 -16.26
N GLU A 289 -0.94 17.91 -16.16
CA GLU A 289 0.21 17.66 -17.03
C GLU A 289 0.95 16.37 -16.67
N ARG A 290 0.85 15.93 -15.41
CA ARG A 290 1.45 14.71 -14.89
C ARG A 290 0.49 13.52 -14.88
N VAL A 291 -0.78 13.77 -14.57
CA VAL A 291 -1.81 12.73 -14.39
C VAL A 291 -2.97 13.01 -15.34
N LEU A 292 -3.01 12.28 -16.45
CA LEU A 292 -4.13 12.34 -17.40
C LEU A 292 -5.29 11.47 -16.84
N TYR A 293 -6.40 12.12 -16.50
CA TYR A 293 -7.65 11.43 -16.28
C TYR A 293 -8.45 11.34 -17.59
N PHE A 294 -8.97 10.16 -17.91
CA PHE A 294 -9.79 9.94 -19.08
C PHE A 294 -11.06 9.15 -18.75
N THR A 295 -12.11 9.38 -19.52
CA THR A 295 -13.36 8.61 -19.52
C THR A 295 -13.49 7.77 -20.79
N ASP A 296 -12.96 8.26 -21.89
CA ASP A 296 -12.86 7.59 -23.17
C ASP A 296 -11.40 7.46 -23.59
N PRO A 297 -10.92 6.28 -24.06
CA PRO A 297 -9.56 6.11 -24.54
C PRO A 297 -9.12 7.12 -25.60
N GLY A 298 -10.06 7.68 -26.40
CA GLY A 298 -9.79 8.73 -27.38
C GLY A 298 -9.23 10.02 -26.78
N GLU A 299 -9.42 10.26 -25.49
CA GLU A 299 -8.85 11.41 -24.77
C GLU A 299 -7.34 11.25 -24.49
N ILE A 300 -6.78 10.06 -24.69
CA ILE A 300 -5.33 9.81 -24.59
C ILE A 300 -4.70 10.37 -25.88
N THR A 301 -3.81 11.36 -25.75
CA THR A 301 -3.22 12.11 -26.86
C THR A 301 -1.70 12.03 -26.87
N THR A 302 -1.12 12.29 -28.04
CA THR A 302 0.33 12.41 -28.23
C THR A 302 0.90 13.52 -27.35
N ASP A 303 0.21 14.65 -27.22
CA ASP A 303 0.67 15.80 -26.43
C ASP A 303 0.95 15.42 -24.97
N PHE A 304 0.13 14.56 -24.36
CA PHE A 304 0.39 14.08 -23.00
C PHE A 304 1.69 13.28 -22.93
N PHE A 305 2.00 12.45 -23.92
CA PHE A 305 3.25 11.69 -23.91
C PHE A 305 4.47 12.61 -24.13
N GLU A 306 4.38 13.57 -25.04
CA GLU A 306 5.52 14.38 -25.48
C GLU A 306 5.80 15.59 -24.59
N ASN A 307 4.80 16.10 -23.86
CA ASN A 307 4.99 17.23 -22.96
C ASN A 307 6.04 16.87 -21.89
N GLU A 308 7.09 17.67 -21.76
CA GLU A 308 8.11 17.53 -20.75
C GLU A 308 7.75 18.35 -19.52
N ILE A 309 7.72 17.72 -18.35
CA ILE A 309 7.43 18.37 -17.08
C ILE A 309 8.49 18.00 -16.04
N ASP A 310 8.68 18.89 -15.07
CA ASP A 310 9.52 18.58 -13.91
C ASP A 310 8.82 17.50 -13.06
N MET A 311 9.45 16.35 -12.96
CA MET A 311 8.96 15.20 -12.20
C MET A 311 9.59 15.09 -10.81
N GLY A 312 10.17 16.18 -10.30
CA GLY A 312 10.78 16.22 -8.97
C GLY A 312 9.87 15.65 -7.88
N TYR A 313 10.44 14.85 -6.98
CA TYR A 313 9.73 14.28 -5.85
C TYR A 313 10.43 14.65 -4.53
N GLU A 314 9.78 15.45 -3.71
CA GLU A 314 10.28 15.98 -2.44
C GLU A 314 9.73 15.22 -1.21
N GLY A 315 9.39 13.96 -1.36
CA GLY A 315 8.93 13.14 -0.23
C GLY A 315 7.46 13.34 0.16
N LEU A 316 6.61 13.83 -0.76
CA LEU A 316 5.19 14.13 -0.51
C LEU A 316 4.44 12.97 0.16
N PHE A 317 4.72 11.74 -0.26
CA PHE A 317 4.08 10.51 0.23
C PHE A 317 4.98 9.70 1.17
N SER A 318 6.11 10.25 1.61
CA SER A 318 6.99 9.55 2.55
C SER A 318 6.25 9.22 3.85
N PRO A 319 6.40 8.01 4.40
CA PRO A 319 5.83 7.63 5.70
C PRO A 319 6.36 8.48 6.86
N VAL A 320 7.46 9.20 6.68
CA VAL A 320 7.97 10.17 7.67
C VAL A 320 6.93 11.25 7.96
N ASN A 321 6.17 11.70 6.95
CA ASN A 321 5.10 12.67 7.14
C ASN A 321 3.96 12.13 8.02
N TRP A 322 3.67 10.83 7.93
CA TRP A 322 2.69 10.19 8.78
C TRP A 322 3.14 10.11 10.24
N ILE A 323 4.41 9.79 10.49
CA ILE A 323 5.00 9.84 11.84
C ILE A 323 4.91 11.29 12.41
N GLY A 324 5.21 12.31 11.60
CA GLY A 324 5.08 13.71 11.99
C GLY A 324 3.64 14.08 12.38
N GLU A 325 2.65 13.62 11.61
CA GLU A 325 1.22 13.85 11.90
C GLU A 325 0.80 13.17 13.22
N MET A 326 1.17 11.90 13.42
CA MET A 326 0.90 11.19 14.67
C MET A 326 1.55 11.88 15.88
N THR A 327 2.80 12.31 15.74
CA THR A 327 3.51 13.04 16.81
C THR A 327 2.74 14.32 17.18
N SER A 328 2.39 15.12 16.18
CA SER A 328 1.63 16.35 16.37
C SER A 328 0.26 16.11 17.00
N PHE A 329 -0.41 15.03 16.64
CA PHE A 329 -1.69 14.66 17.24
C PHE A 329 -1.55 14.34 18.72
N PHE A 330 -0.58 13.51 19.11
CA PHE A 330 -0.40 13.14 20.52
C PHE A 330 0.14 14.28 21.38
N GLU A 331 0.96 15.16 20.83
CA GLU A 331 1.44 16.36 21.55
C GLU A 331 0.31 17.35 21.85
N LYS A 332 -0.57 17.59 20.88
CA LYS A 332 -1.74 18.49 21.05
C LYS A 332 -2.79 17.93 22.01
N ASN A 333 -2.89 16.62 22.17
CA ASN A 333 -3.87 15.95 23.01
C ASN A 333 -3.27 15.40 24.30
N LYS A 334 -2.09 15.88 24.70
CA LYS A 334 -1.57 15.67 26.05
C LYS A 334 -2.43 16.50 27.01
N ILE A 335 -3.42 15.86 27.65
CA ILE A 335 -4.19 16.33 28.80
C ILE A 335 -3.69 15.57 30.01
#